data_de6d10c31400c6765fbff786ee7b618d
#
_entry.id   de6d10c31400c6765fbff786ee7b618d
#
_cell.length_a   1.000
_cell.length_b   1.000
_cell.length_c   1.000
_cell.angle_alpha   90.00
_cell.angle_beta   90.00
_cell.angle_gamma   90.00
#
_symmetry.space_group_name_H-M   'P 1'
#
loop_
_entity.id
_entity.type
_entity.pdbx_description
1 polymer ?
#
loop_
_entity_poly.entity_id
_entity_poly.type
_entity_poly.pdbx_seq_one_letter_code
_entity_poly.pdbx_strand_id
1 'polypeptide(L)'
;MRDFWKILTGIGAASSTLENKPFGHSKDETPKYYQNKANRFSPSCPLNTPLSCSNSSAISDTCCFEYPGGVFLLTQFWDYMEPLKDEEKELLEKKFTLHGLWPDNCDGSYEQFCDSELNIVGYDIREMLANESAYTSPALPELEVSGAELLADMELFWKSNNNDDSSLWKHEYDKHGTCIKTMSPECYSRWFDFDQDGENETQESSWFSQWFGGGDEALKREKDRENQELIKKRAVYDYFKTTMKLYKKMDTFEILKQSGIVPSEDKTYTREEISEALKKGFDDKDVFFKCDRNNALNEIWYFHLVGQGSVLLNEAFVPIDSFRKYSNCPIDQIHFYPKGYKKKRPGNGGGGNDGKVGTGAIRISSGSKNSLGGFITRLGRWMSKGTEAKFDVFKSEFGNYLVRSSAGYCSVVGDSKELKCSGGRNNKNGATQFELNEKTGHLGYGGQYSWHSDAYPRGRQQSAVYHGPGDDDNAYSFELKFAKLY
;
A
#
# COMPACT_ATOMS: atom_id res chain seq x y z
N MET A 1 26.76 -16.52 -8.80
CA MET A 1 25.89 -16.10 -9.92
C MET A 1 25.60 -17.19 -10.99
N ARG A 2 26.15 -18.39 -10.90
CA ARG A 2 25.87 -19.48 -11.86
C ARG A 2 24.93 -20.56 -11.33
N ASP A 3 24.63 -20.58 -10.06
CA ASP A 3 23.80 -21.64 -9.43
C ASP A 3 22.36 -21.23 -9.15
N PHE A 4 22.05 -19.93 -9.24
CA PHE A 4 20.68 -19.41 -9.07
C PHE A 4 19.74 -19.78 -10.24
N TRP A 5 20.31 -20.01 -11.44
CA TRP A 5 19.55 -20.37 -12.65
C TRP A 5 19.12 -21.84 -12.73
N LYS A 6 19.70 -22.72 -11.91
CA LYS A 6 19.33 -24.15 -11.94
C LYS A 6 18.01 -24.48 -11.25
N ILE A 7 17.52 -23.57 -10.42
CA ILE A 7 16.23 -23.74 -9.73
C ILE A 7 15.06 -23.34 -10.64
N LEU A 8 15.28 -22.41 -11.59
CA LEU A 8 14.24 -21.95 -12.53
C LEU A 8 14.04 -22.84 -13.75
N THR A 9 14.98 -23.74 -14.08
CA THR A 9 14.88 -24.64 -15.24
C THR A 9 14.33 -26.02 -14.94
N GLY A 10 13.97 -26.29 -13.68
CA GLY A 10 13.39 -27.56 -13.22
C GLY A 10 11.87 -27.67 -13.35
N ILE A 11 11.18 -26.63 -13.82
CA ILE A 11 9.76 -26.72 -14.14
C ILE A 11 9.63 -27.35 -15.51
N GLY A 12 9.58 -28.67 -15.52
CA GLY A 12 9.23 -29.45 -16.70
C GLY A 12 7.91 -28.89 -17.27
N ALA A 13 7.90 -28.72 -18.58
CA ALA A 13 6.72 -28.39 -19.37
C ALA A 13 5.62 -29.46 -19.17
N ALA A 14 4.88 -29.33 -18.08
CA ALA A 14 3.56 -29.90 -17.99
C ALA A 14 2.64 -28.90 -18.71
N SER A 15 2.42 -29.15 -20.00
CA SER A 15 1.29 -28.59 -20.74
C SER A 15 0.01 -29.07 -20.06
N SER A 16 -0.39 -28.40 -18.99
CA SER A 16 -1.75 -28.47 -18.50
C SER A 16 -2.54 -27.47 -19.35
N THR A 17 -3.26 -27.99 -20.31
CA THR A 17 -4.44 -27.34 -20.87
C THR A 17 -5.30 -26.92 -19.68
N LEU A 18 -5.25 -25.62 -19.33
CA LEU A 18 -6.22 -25.00 -18.46
C LEU A 18 -7.55 -25.06 -19.23
N GLU A 19 -8.32 -26.13 -19.01
CA GLU A 19 -9.70 -26.14 -19.35
C GLU A 19 -10.37 -24.98 -18.60
N ASN A 20 -10.86 -24.02 -19.36
CA ASN A 20 -11.78 -22.99 -18.89
C ASN A 20 -13.05 -23.68 -18.34
N LYS A 21 -13.00 -24.04 -17.06
CA LYS A 21 -14.23 -24.32 -16.33
C LYS A 21 -14.77 -22.96 -15.86
N PRO A 22 -16.01 -22.62 -16.24
CA PRO A 22 -16.70 -21.47 -15.63
C PRO A 22 -16.69 -21.69 -14.12
N PHE A 23 -16.57 -20.60 -13.35
CA PHE A 23 -16.71 -20.60 -11.88
C PHE A 23 -18.09 -21.17 -11.52
N GLY A 24 -18.21 -22.49 -11.52
CA GLY A 24 -19.36 -23.18 -10.99
C GLY A 24 -19.28 -23.12 -9.48
N HIS A 25 -20.30 -22.59 -8.83
CA HIS A 25 -20.52 -22.74 -7.41
C HIS A 25 -20.44 -24.22 -7.03
N SER A 26 -19.28 -24.73 -6.70
CA SER A 26 -19.14 -25.94 -5.92
C SER A 26 -19.57 -25.56 -4.49
N LYS A 27 -20.80 -25.87 -4.16
CA LYS A 27 -21.25 -25.98 -2.79
C LYS A 27 -20.37 -27.07 -2.16
N ASP A 28 -19.68 -26.76 -1.06
CA ASP A 28 -19.01 -27.68 -0.16
C ASP A 28 -17.52 -28.03 -0.39
N GLU A 29 -16.69 -27.17 -0.95
CA GLU A 29 -15.25 -27.29 -0.70
C GLU A 29 -14.74 -26.05 0.04
N THR A 30 -14.90 -26.07 1.37
CA THR A 30 -13.98 -25.31 2.23
C THR A 30 -12.56 -25.78 1.92
N PRO A 31 -11.57 -24.89 1.70
CA PRO A 31 -10.19 -25.30 1.46
C PRO A 31 -9.76 -26.30 2.53
N LYS A 32 -9.18 -27.42 2.15
CA LYS A 32 -8.72 -28.49 3.07
C LYS A 32 -7.84 -27.97 4.21
N TYR A 33 -7.21 -26.82 4.00
CA TYR A 33 -6.42 -26.09 4.99
C TYR A 33 -7.24 -25.70 6.22
N TYR A 34 -8.47 -25.24 6.06
CA TYR A 34 -9.34 -24.85 7.20
C TYR A 34 -9.93 -26.05 7.94
N GLN A 35 -10.22 -27.14 7.25
CA GLN A 35 -10.80 -28.33 7.88
C GLN A 35 -9.85 -29.04 8.84
N ASN A 36 -8.53 -29.03 8.59
CA ASN A 36 -7.54 -29.72 9.45
C ASN A 36 -6.99 -28.86 10.59
N LYS A 37 -7.22 -27.54 10.60
CA LYS A 37 -6.75 -26.60 11.63
C LYS A 37 -7.88 -25.95 12.43
N ALA A 38 -9.14 -26.30 12.18
CA ALA A 38 -10.32 -25.78 12.91
C ALA A 38 -10.22 -25.88 14.44
N ASN A 39 -9.36 -26.76 14.96
CA ASN A 39 -9.14 -26.92 16.40
C ASN A 39 -8.16 -25.89 17.01
N ARG A 40 -7.50 -25.06 16.20
CA ARG A 40 -6.58 -23.99 16.67
C ARG A 40 -7.17 -22.60 16.57
N PHE A 41 -8.23 -22.42 15.80
CA PHE A 41 -8.93 -21.14 15.73
C PHE A 41 -9.99 -21.11 16.84
N SER A 42 -9.93 -20.12 17.69
CA SER A 42 -11.02 -19.90 18.65
C SER A 42 -12.32 -19.70 17.85
N PRO A 43 -13.38 -20.49 18.07
CA PRO A 43 -14.62 -20.44 17.29
C PRO A 43 -15.49 -19.23 17.67
N SER A 44 -14.89 -18.08 17.90
CA SER A 44 -15.64 -16.89 18.34
C SER A 44 -16.43 -16.22 17.20
N CYS A 45 -16.15 -16.58 15.93
CA CYS A 45 -16.90 -16.06 14.80
C CYS A 45 -18.00 -17.04 14.35
N PRO A 46 -19.21 -16.54 14.02
CA PRO A 46 -20.28 -17.37 13.48
C PRO A 46 -19.86 -18.04 12.16
N LEU A 47 -20.14 -19.37 12.03
CA LEU A 47 -19.82 -20.12 10.82
C LEU A 47 -20.52 -19.62 9.55
N ASN A 48 -21.62 -18.89 9.68
CA ASN A 48 -22.42 -18.35 8.60
C ASN A 48 -22.37 -16.81 8.59
N THR A 49 -21.20 -16.22 8.70
CA THR A 49 -21.09 -14.77 8.59
C THR A 49 -21.51 -14.32 7.17
N PRO A 50 -22.40 -13.34 7.05
CA PRO A 50 -22.86 -12.86 5.75
C PRO A 50 -21.74 -12.15 4.99
N LEU A 51 -21.96 -11.86 3.70
CA LEU A 51 -21.07 -11.00 2.91
C LEU A 51 -20.89 -9.65 3.59
N SER A 52 -19.70 -9.08 3.47
CA SER A 52 -19.46 -7.69 3.87
C SER A 52 -20.51 -6.77 3.19
N CYS A 53 -20.82 -5.67 3.84
CA CYS A 53 -21.86 -4.73 3.38
C CYS A 53 -23.31 -5.28 3.31
N SER A 54 -23.57 -6.50 3.73
CA SER A 54 -24.93 -7.05 3.77
C SER A 54 -25.76 -6.55 4.97
N ASN A 55 -25.10 -5.94 5.95
CA ASN A 55 -25.74 -5.35 7.12
C ASN A 55 -25.47 -3.83 7.15
N SER A 56 -26.53 -3.04 7.24
CA SER A 56 -26.45 -1.57 7.34
C SER A 56 -26.30 -1.08 8.79
N SER A 57 -26.42 -1.95 9.78
CA SER A 57 -26.24 -1.61 11.18
C SER A 57 -24.75 -1.61 11.55
N ALA A 58 -24.35 -0.74 12.48
CA ALA A 58 -23.01 -0.76 13.01
C ALA A 58 -22.67 -2.11 13.62
N ILE A 59 -21.51 -2.66 13.25
CA ILE A 59 -20.99 -3.93 13.73
C ILE A 59 -20.00 -3.65 14.85
N SER A 60 -20.24 -4.21 16.03
CA SER A 60 -19.33 -4.07 17.17
C SER A 60 -18.13 -5.02 17.11
N ASP A 61 -18.29 -6.18 16.46
CA ASP A 61 -17.24 -7.18 16.29
C ASP A 61 -16.64 -7.12 14.89
N THR A 62 -15.68 -6.22 14.72
CA THR A 62 -14.96 -6.03 13.44
C THR A 62 -13.91 -7.10 13.17
N CYS A 63 -13.66 -8.04 14.07
CA CYS A 63 -12.79 -9.18 13.78
C CYS A 63 -13.49 -10.27 12.98
N CYS A 64 -14.80 -10.41 13.15
CA CYS A 64 -15.60 -11.42 12.45
C CYS A 64 -16.34 -10.88 11.22
N PHE A 65 -16.31 -9.58 11.00
CA PHE A 65 -17.03 -8.96 9.90
C PHE A 65 -16.34 -7.66 9.50
N GLU A 66 -15.90 -7.57 8.25
CA GLU A 66 -15.23 -6.36 7.76
C GLU A 66 -16.20 -5.19 7.67
N TYR A 67 -15.99 -4.19 8.52
CA TYR A 67 -16.82 -2.99 8.65
C TYR A 67 -16.00 -1.82 9.23
N PRO A 68 -16.17 -0.58 8.73
CA PRO A 68 -17.02 -0.10 7.63
C PRO A 68 -16.46 -0.38 6.24
N GLY A 69 -15.18 -0.75 6.11
CA GLY A 69 -14.43 -0.96 4.87
C GLY A 69 -14.74 -2.30 4.21
N GLY A 70 -16.00 -2.61 3.90
CA GLY A 70 -16.43 -3.91 3.39
C GLY A 70 -16.32 -4.11 1.88
N VAL A 71 -15.90 -3.11 1.11
CA VAL A 71 -15.71 -3.20 -0.35
C VAL A 71 -14.22 -3.17 -0.66
N PHE A 72 -13.72 -4.22 -1.30
CA PHE A 72 -12.30 -4.34 -1.62
C PHE A 72 -12.06 -4.10 -3.11
N LEU A 73 -11.17 -3.15 -3.40
CA LEU A 73 -10.77 -2.81 -4.76
C LEU A 73 -9.39 -3.40 -5.03
N LEU A 74 -9.33 -4.38 -5.94
CA LEU A 74 -8.07 -4.80 -6.54
C LEU A 74 -7.75 -3.84 -7.67
N THR A 75 -6.65 -3.13 -7.57
CA THR A 75 -6.25 -2.11 -8.54
C THR A 75 -4.99 -2.51 -9.28
N GLN A 76 -4.99 -2.33 -10.60
CA GLN A 76 -3.90 -2.75 -11.47
C GLN A 76 -3.52 -1.62 -12.41
N PHE A 77 -2.20 -1.50 -12.71
CA PHE A 77 -1.64 -0.54 -13.65
C PHE A 77 -1.30 -1.15 -15.00
N TRP A 78 -1.43 -0.34 -16.04
CA TRP A 78 -0.73 -0.52 -17.29
C TRP A 78 0.24 0.63 -17.50
N ASP A 79 1.47 0.47 -17.00
CA ASP A 79 2.51 1.44 -17.27
C ASP A 79 3.19 1.11 -18.60
N TYR A 80 2.87 1.92 -19.61
CA TYR A 80 3.42 1.76 -20.95
C TYR A 80 4.63 2.67 -21.22
N MET A 81 4.89 3.66 -20.37
CA MET A 81 5.94 4.66 -20.60
C MET A 81 7.33 4.17 -20.19
N GLU A 82 7.39 3.33 -19.17
CA GLU A 82 8.64 2.77 -18.71
C GLU A 82 9.05 1.56 -19.55
N PRO A 83 10.30 1.53 -20.06
CA PRO A 83 10.80 0.36 -20.74
C PRO A 83 11.04 -0.78 -19.77
N LEU A 84 10.55 -1.95 -20.11
CA LEU A 84 10.87 -3.16 -19.36
C LEU A 84 12.35 -3.49 -19.48
N LYS A 85 12.95 -3.99 -18.41
CA LYS A 85 14.28 -4.57 -18.45
C LYS A 85 14.24 -5.86 -19.28
N ASP A 86 15.33 -6.17 -19.99
CA ASP A 86 15.36 -7.33 -20.88
C ASP A 86 15.00 -8.64 -20.15
N GLU A 87 15.42 -8.79 -18.91
CA GLU A 87 15.15 -9.95 -18.06
C GLU A 87 13.68 -10.06 -17.58
N GLU A 88 12.94 -8.95 -17.53
CA GLU A 88 11.54 -8.89 -17.10
C GLU A 88 10.58 -8.88 -18.29
N LYS A 89 11.09 -8.60 -19.50
CA LYS A 89 10.27 -8.34 -20.68
C LYS A 89 9.33 -9.49 -21.04
N GLU A 90 9.84 -10.71 -21.08
CA GLU A 90 9.03 -11.88 -21.42
C GLU A 90 7.84 -12.09 -20.47
N LEU A 91 8.03 -11.77 -19.19
CA LEU A 91 7.03 -11.96 -18.15
C LEU A 91 6.04 -10.78 -18.03
N LEU A 92 6.52 -9.55 -18.18
CA LEU A 92 5.74 -8.36 -17.91
C LEU A 92 5.16 -7.66 -19.15
N GLU A 93 5.64 -7.97 -20.35
CA GLU A 93 5.16 -7.36 -21.59
C GLU A 93 3.63 -7.50 -21.76
N LYS A 94 3.07 -8.60 -21.27
CA LYS A 94 1.66 -8.97 -21.35
C LYS A 94 0.99 -9.06 -19.99
N LYS A 95 1.41 -8.23 -19.02
CA LYS A 95 0.84 -8.21 -17.68
C LYS A 95 0.55 -6.78 -17.23
N PHE A 96 -0.63 -6.57 -16.68
CA PHE A 96 -0.87 -5.44 -15.81
C PHE A 96 -0.08 -5.67 -14.51
N THR A 97 0.50 -4.63 -13.95
CA THR A 97 1.16 -4.71 -12.65
C THR A 97 0.19 -4.31 -11.55
N LEU A 98 0.43 -4.81 -10.35
CA LEU A 98 -0.41 -4.52 -9.21
C LEU A 98 -0.19 -3.08 -8.73
N HIS A 99 -1.28 -2.36 -8.43
CA HIS A 99 -1.23 -1.10 -7.70
C HIS A 99 -1.44 -1.36 -6.20
N GLY A 100 -2.56 -1.97 -5.81
CA GLY A 100 -2.86 -2.29 -4.43
C GLY A 100 -4.21 -2.95 -4.22
N LEU A 101 -4.52 -3.19 -2.94
CA LEU A 101 -5.81 -3.67 -2.45
C LEU A 101 -6.38 -2.65 -1.45
N TRP A 102 -7.51 -2.04 -1.78
CA TRP A 102 -8.07 -0.94 -1.01
C TRP A 102 -9.41 -1.29 -0.40
N PRO A 103 -9.58 -1.14 0.92
CA PRO A 103 -10.89 -1.29 1.57
C PRO A 103 -11.66 0.03 1.48
N ASP A 104 -12.65 0.09 0.60
CA ASP A 104 -13.63 1.18 0.56
C ASP A 104 -14.81 0.85 1.48
N ASN A 105 -15.52 1.88 1.95
CA ASN A 105 -16.71 1.73 2.77
C ASN A 105 -17.90 1.24 1.94
N CYS A 106 -18.87 0.63 2.62
CA CYS A 106 -20.06 0.09 1.97
C CYS A 106 -20.95 1.14 1.29
N ASP A 107 -20.81 2.42 1.63
CA ASP A 107 -21.48 3.55 1.00
C ASP A 107 -20.72 4.15 -0.20
N GLY A 108 -19.57 3.57 -0.54
CA GLY A 108 -18.68 4.03 -1.62
C GLY A 108 -17.76 5.19 -1.22
N SER A 109 -17.77 5.63 0.03
CA SER A 109 -16.73 6.46 0.60
C SER A 109 -15.47 5.63 0.89
N TYR A 110 -14.38 6.27 1.29
CA TYR A 110 -13.15 5.55 1.64
C TYR A 110 -12.44 6.24 2.81
N GLU A 111 -11.72 5.43 3.58
CA GLU A 111 -10.79 5.86 4.60
C GLU A 111 -9.34 5.63 4.11
N GLN A 112 -8.40 6.27 4.78
CA GLN A 112 -6.98 6.12 4.48
C GLN A 112 -6.14 6.43 5.71
N PHE A 113 -5.01 5.75 5.89
CA PHE A 113 -4.12 5.92 7.05
C PHE A 113 -4.88 5.78 8.36
N CYS A 114 -5.65 4.68 8.48
CA CYS A 114 -6.63 4.50 9.55
C CYS A 114 -6.00 4.32 10.94
N ASP A 115 -4.76 3.82 10.98
CA ASP A 115 -4.03 3.64 12.23
C ASP A 115 -2.52 3.89 12.00
N SER A 116 -2.04 5.01 12.53
CA SER A 116 -0.62 5.38 12.39
C SER A 116 0.33 4.51 13.23
N GLU A 117 -0.17 3.78 14.23
CA GLU A 117 0.64 2.86 15.04
C GLU A 117 0.96 1.56 14.29
N LEU A 118 0.17 1.27 13.25
CA LEU A 118 0.38 0.12 12.34
C LEU A 118 1.28 0.45 11.16
N ASN A 119 1.63 1.72 10.94
CA ASN A 119 2.48 2.11 9.83
C ASN A 119 3.83 1.38 9.88
N ILE A 120 4.36 1.03 8.72
CA ILE A 120 5.68 0.42 8.60
C ILE A 120 6.75 1.47 8.96
N VAL A 121 7.37 1.32 10.12
CA VAL A 121 8.40 2.22 10.64
C VAL A 121 9.59 1.41 11.13
N GLY A 122 10.80 1.87 10.78
CA GLY A 122 12.05 1.32 11.33
C GLY A 122 12.52 0.00 10.71
N TYR A 123 11.85 -0.52 9.68
CA TYR A 123 12.31 -1.72 8.95
C TYR A 123 12.00 -1.64 7.45
N ASP A 124 12.80 -2.34 6.65
CA ASP A 124 12.55 -2.54 5.22
C ASP A 124 11.66 -3.77 5.00
N ILE A 125 10.70 -3.68 4.07
CA ILE A 125 9.77 -4.78 3.78
C ILE A 125 10.49 -6.01 3.22
N ARG A 126 11.54 -5.80 2.42
CA ARG A 126 12.34 -6.90 1.85
C ARG A 126 13.07 -7.67 2.94
N GLU A 127 13.70 -6.93 3.86
CA GLU A 127 14.40 -7.53 5.01
C GLU A 127 13.41 -8.26 5.93
N MET A 128 12.25 -7.65 6.18
CA MET A 128 11.20 -8.29 6.97
C MET A 128 10.72 -9.60 6.32
N LEU A 129 10.36 -9.59 5.05
CA LEU A 129 9.88 -10.79 4.35
C LEU A 129 10.95 -11.88 4.25
N ALA A 130 12.22 -11.50 4.13
CA ALA A 130 13.33 -12.45 4.13
C ALA A 130 13.59 -13.07 5.51
N ASN A 131 13.18 -12.42 6.61
CA ASN A 131 13.33 -12.90 7.98
C ASN A 131 11.98 -13.38 8.55
N GLU A 132 11.56 -14.58 8.18
CA GLU A 132 10.26 -15.14 8.58
C GLU A 132 10.07 -15.24 10.09
N SER A 133 11.14 -15.39 10.88
CA SER A 133 11.03 -15.41 12.35
C SER A 133 10.51 -14.10 12.94
N ALA A 134 10.58 -13.01 12.19
CA ALA A 134 10.10 -11.71 12.64
C ALA A 134 8.56 -11.60 12.66
N TYR A 135 7.85 -12.51 11.99
CA TYR A 135 6.37 -12.51 11.88
C TYR A 135 5.74 -13.89 11.94
N THR A 136 6.48 -14.89 12.40
CA THR A 136 5.97 -16.25 12.67
C THR A 136 6.13 -16.61 14.14
N SER A 137 5.19 -17.39 14.64
CA SER A 137 5.18 -17.92 15.99
C SER A 137 4.44 -19.24 15.99
N PRO A 138 4.74 -20.18 16.93
CA PRO A 138 3.93 -21.39 17.11
C PRO A 138 2.45 -21.12 17.36
N ALA A 139 2.10 -19.93 17.91
CA ALA A 139 0.74 -19.51 18.12
C ALA A 139 0.02 -19.14 16.81
N LEU A 140 0.75 -18.70 15.78
CA LEU A 140 0.20 -18.29 14.48
C LEU A 140 0.11 -19.48 13.51
N PRO A 141 -0.78 -19.43 12.52
CA PRO A 141 -0.78 -20.39 11.43
C PRO A 141 0.55 -20.38 10.67
N GLU A 142 0.97 -21.54 10.19
CA GLU A 142 2.10 -21.62 9.26
C GLU A 142 1.88 -20.74 8.04
N LEU A 143 2.98 -20.28 7.43
CA LEU A 143 2.90 -19.52 6.21
C LEU A 143 2.41 -20.40 5.06
N GLU A 144 1.43 -19.92 4.29
CA GLU A 144 0.98 -20.60 3.07
C GLU A 144 1.97 -20.41 1.91
N VAL A 145 2.64 -19.27 1.90
CA VAL A 145 3.66 -18.86 0.94
C VAL A 145 4.83 -18.36 1.75
N SER A 146 6.03 -18.81 1.47
CA SER A 146 7.22 -18.31 2.15
C SER A 146 7.41 -16.81 1.90
N GLY A 147 8.05 -16.11 2.83
CA GLY A 147 8.35 -14.68 2.66
C GLY A 147 9.21 -14.44 1.42
N ALA A 148 10.12 -15.35 1.11
CA ALA A 148 10.98 -15.26 -0.07
C ALA A 148 10.18 -15.39 -1.39
N GLU A 149 9.22 -16.32 -1.46
CA GLU A 149 8.35 -16.47 -2.63
C GLU A 149 7.41 -15.28 -2.78
N LEU A 150 6.83 -14.80 -1.68
CA LEU A 150 5.99 -13.60 -1.69
C LEU A 150 6.76 -12.38 -2.18
N LEU A 151 7.99 -12.18 -1.69
CA LEU A 151 8.85 -11.10 -2.11
C LEU A 151 9.20 -11.18 -3.60
N ALA A 152 9.55 -12.37 -4.10
CA ALA A 152 9.84 -12.57 -5.51
C ALA A 152 8.65 -12.21 -6.41
N ASP A 153 7.45 -12.60 -6.02
CA ASP A 153 6.22 -12.23 -6.72
C ASP A 153 5.96 -10.71 -6.69
N MET A 154 6.15 -10.07 -5.53
CA MET A 154 5.99 -8.61 -5.38
C MET A 154 7.02 -7.86 -6.22
N GLU A 155 8.28 -8.27 -6.22
CA GLU A 155 9.34 -7.66 -7.03
C GLU A 155 9.07 -7.79 -8.53
N LEU A 156 8.38 -8.84 -8.95
CA LEU A 156 8.02 -9.02 -10.34
C LEU A 156 6.74 -8.26 -10.72
N PHE A 157 5.68 -8.35 -9.92
CA PHE A 157 4.35 -7.92 -10.35
C PHE A 157 3.84 -6.66 -9.65
N TRP A 158 4.42 -6.25 -8.53
CA TRP A 158 3.98 -5.05 -7.79
C TRP A 158 5.01 -3.94 -7.96
N LYS A 159 5.02 -3.41 -9.17
CA LYS A 159 6.02 -2.47 -9.64
C LYS A 159 5.60 -1.03 -9.45
N SER A 160 6.53 -0.25 -8.96
CA SER A 160 6.43 1.20 -8.93
C SER A 160 6.90 1.80 -10.25
N ASN A 161 6.16 2.76 -10.77
CA ASN A 161 6.55 3.49 -11.97
C ASN A 161 7.68 4.53 -11.76
N ASN A 162 8.17 4.68 -10.52
CA ASN A 162 9.32 5.50 -10.20
C ASN A 162 10.57 4.69 -9.81
N ASN A 163 10.55 3.37 -10.03
CA ASN A 163 11.59 2.40 -9.67
C ASN A 163 11.88 2.31 -8.15
N ASP A 164 10.91 2.65 -7.32
CA ASP A 164 10.98 2.48 -5.87
C ASP A 164 9.79 1.63 -5.38
N ASP A 165 9.92 0.32 -5.58
CA ASP A 165 8.86 -0.63 -5.26
C ASP A 165 8.59 -0.68 -3.75
N SER A 166 9.62 -0.60 -2.90
CA SER A 166 9.46 -0.58 -1.44
C SER A 166 8.63 0.60 -0.94
N SER A 167 8.85 1.79 -1.51
CA SER A 167 8.04 2.96 -1.15
C SER A 167 6.58 2.81 -1.57
N LEU A 168 6.32 2.17 -2.72
CA LEU A 168 4.95 1.85 -3.14
C LEU A 168 4.30 0.88 -2.15
N TRP A 169 4.96 -0.25 -1.85
CA TRP A 169 4.42 -1.27 -0.94
C TRP A 169 4.13 -0.70 0.44
N LYS A 170 5.09 0.07 0.99
CA LYS A 170 4.89 0.77 2.25
C LYS A 170 3.67 1.71 2.19
N HIS A 171 3.57 2.52 1.13
CA HIS A 171 2.44 3.44 0.94
C HIS A 171 1.10 2.69 0.90
N GLU A 172 1.03 1.61 0.14
CA GLU A 172 -0.19 0.82 0.00
C GLU A 172 -0.62 0.18 1.33
N TYR A 173 0.33 -0.34 2.11
CA TYR A 173 0.00 -0.86 3.43
C TYR A 173 -0.39 0.26 4.41
N ASP A 174 0.43 1.29 4.56
CA ASP A 174 0.19 2.38 5.52
C ASP A 174 -1.15 3.09 5.23
N LYS A 175 -1.47 3.27 3.96
CA LYS A 175 -2.67 3.99 3.54
C LYS A 175 -3.93 3.12 3.53
N HIS A 176 -3.83 1.90 3.08
CA HIS A 176 -4.97 1.03 2.83
C HIS A 176 -4.99 -0.20 3.74
N GLY A 177 -3.85 -0.86 3.93
CA GLY A 177 -3.76 -2.05 4.77
C GLY A 177 -4.16 -1.79 6.23
N THR A 178 -3.78 -0.62 6.77
CA THR A 178 -4.15 -0.22 8.14
C THR A 178 -5.65 0.02 8.32
N CYS A 179 -6.42 0.09 7.23
CA CYS A 179 -7.87 0.26 7.26
C CYS A 179 -8.64 -1.06 7.26
N ILE A 180 -7.98 -2.20 7.06
CA ILE A 180 -8.61 -3.53 7.09
C ILE A 180 -8.77 -3.95 8.55
N LYS A 181 -9.99 -3.85 9.07
CA LYS A 181 -10.27 -4.07 10.51
C LYS A 181 -10.06 -5.51 10.93
N THR A 182 -10.40 -6.47 10.08
CA THR A 182 -10.19 -7.89 10.37
C THR A 182 -8.71 -8.30 10.40
N MET A 183 -7.80 -7.44 9.93
CA MET A 183 -6.34 -7.61 10.04
C MET A 183 -5.72 -6.76 11.17
N SER A 184 -6.52 -6.19 12.08
CA SER A 184 -5.99 -5.43 13.21
C SER A 184 -5.27 -6.36 14.22
N PRO A 185 -4.23 -5.89 14.93
CA PRO A 185 -3.55 -6.67 15.96
C PRO A 185 -4.48 -7.24 17.04
N GLU A 186 -5.56 -6.52 17.35
CA GLU A 186 -6.59 -6.99 18.29
C GLU A 186 -7.22 -8.29 17.80
N CYS A 187 -7.48 -8.43 16.51
CA CYS A 187 -8.06 -9.65 15.94
C CYS A 187 -7.08 -10.82 15.97
N TYR A 188 -5.80 -10.59 15.73
CA TYR A 188 -4.78 -11.64 15.91
C TYR A 188 -4.69 -12.10 17.35
N SER A 189 -4.62 -11.16 18.29
CA SER A 189 -4.56 -11.47 19.72
C SER A 189 -5.79 -12.24 20.22
N ARG A 190 -6.96 -11.98 19.60
CA ARG A 190 -8.21 -12.68 19.91
C ARG A 190 -8.27 -14.11 19.38
N TRP A 191 -7.67 -14.35 18.21
CA TRP A 191 -7.78 -15.64 17.53
C TRP A 191 -6.60 -16.57 17.74
N PHE A 192 -5.47 -16.04 18.20
CA PHE A 192 -4.25 -16.79 18.39
C PHE A 192 -3.78 -16.63 19.83
N ASP A 193 -3.56 -17.76 20.48
CA ASP A 193 -3.15 -17.81 21.88
C ASP A 193 -1.63 -17.72 21.98
N PHE A 194 -1.14 -16.55 22.35
CA PHE A 194 0.28 -16.27 22.54
C PHE A 194 0.79 -16.63 23.94
N ASP A 195 -0.10 -17.03 24.87
CA ASP A 195 0.27 -17.33 26.26
C ASP A 195 0.67 -18.79 26.48
N GLN A 196 0.47 -19.68 25.49
CA GLN A 196 0.76 -21.12 25.64
C GLN A 196 2.25 -21.48 25.70
N ASP A 197 3.16 -20.57 25.44
CA ASP A 197 4.61 -20.84 25.56
C ASP A 197 5.11 -20.85 27.03
N GLY A 198 4.22 -20.62 27.99
CA GLY A 198 4.53 -20.52 29.43
C GLY A 198 4.47 -21.83 30.25
N GLU A 199 4.01 -22.95 29.67
CA GLU A 199 3.84 -24.18 30.47
C GLU A 199 5.14 -25.00 30.75
N ASN A 200 6.31 -24.49 30.32
CA ASN A 200 7.61 -25.06 30.70
C ASN A 200 8.38 -24.18 31.69
N GLU A 201 7.72 -23.37 32.49
CA GLU A 201 8.38 -22.79 33.66
C GLU A 201 8.69 -23.94 34.64
N THR A 202 9.95 -24.37 34.61
CA THR A 202 10.47 -25.30 35.58
C THR A 202 10.26 -24.72 36.97
N GLN A 203 9.79 -25.56 37.89
CA GLN A 203 9.47 -25.27 39.28
C GLN A 203 10.60 -24.57 40.07
N GLU A 204 11.76 -24.33 39.46
CA GLU A 204 12.92 -23.62 40.02
C GLU A 204 12.81 -22.10 39.95
N SER A 205 11.99 -21.51 39.08
CA SER A 205 11.84 -20.05 38.98
C SER A 205 10.90 -19.44 40.05
N SER A 206 10.01 -20.24 40.60
CA SER A 206 8.96 -19.79 41.54
C SER A 206 9.50 -19.24 42.88
N TRP A 207 10.65 -19.71 43.39
CA TRP A 207 11.20 -19.21 44.64
C TRP A 207 12.05 -17.95 44.48
N PHE A 208 12.61 -17.70 43.28
CA PHE A 208 13.40 -16.50 42.97
C PHE A 208 12.49 -15.28 42.78
N SER A 209 11.31 -15.47 42.16
CA SER A 209 10.34 -14.39 41.94
C SER A 209 9.72 -13.89 43.24
N GLN A 210 9.59 -14.73 44.23
CA GLN A 210 9.01 -14.38 45.53
C GLN A 210 9.95 -13.50 46.38
N TRP A 211 11.25 -13.46 46.07
CA TRP A 211 12.24 -12.71 46.82
C TRP A 211 12.65 -11.34 46.15
N PHE A 212 12.49 -11.22 44.86
CA PHE A 212 12.88 -10.05 44.08
C PHE A 212 11.70 -9.37 43.35
N GLY A 213 10.54 -9.33 43.96
CA GLY A 213 9.26 -8.88 43.43
C GLY A 213 9.33 -7.63 42.54
N GLY A 214 9.54 -7.82 41.24
CA GLY A 214 9.63 -6.78 40.19
C GLY A 214 10.07 -7.32 38.83
N GLY A 215 10.71 -8.51 38.81
CA GLY A 215 11.22 -9.09 37.56
C GLY A 215 10.12 -9.60 36.62
N ASP A 216 9.09 -10.21 37.18
CA ASP A 216 8.03 -10.89 36.38
C ASP A 216 7.17 -9.90 35.57
N GLU A 217 6.83 -8.74 36.14
CA GLU A 217 6.06 -7.73 35.42
C GLU A 217 6.87 -7.06 34.29
N ALA A 218 8.18 -6.88 34.46
CA ALA A 218 9.02 -6.30 33.43
C ALA A 218 9.21 -7.28 32.26
N LEU A 219 9.46 -8.54 32.55
CA LEU A 219 9.56 -9.63 31.57
C LEU A 219 8.24 -9.83 30.83
N LYS A 220 7.11 -9.80 31.52
CA LYS A 220 5.78 -9.89 30.91
C LYS A 220 5.54 -8.73 29.95
N ARG A 221 5.83 -7.49 30.35
CA ARG A 221 5.69 -6.31 29.46
C ARG A 221 6.60 -6.36 28.24
N GLU A 222 7.79 -6.92 28.38
CA GLU A 222 8.72 -7.11 27.25
C GLU A 222 8.18 -8.15 26.28
N LYS A 223 7.71 -9.30 26.76
CA LYS A 223 7.08 -10.36 25.95
C LYS A 223 5.81 -9.84 25.25
N ASP A 224 4.96 -9.08 25.94
CA ASP A 224 3.78 -8.46 25.36
C ASP A 224 4.15 -7.50 24.22
N ARG A 225 5.21 -6.71 24.38
CA ARG A 225 5.70 -5.80 23.33
C ARG A 225 6.25 -6.56 22.13
N GLU A 226 7.02 -7.63 22.37
CA GLU A 226 7.55 -8.48 21.30
C GLU A 226 6.42 -9.15 20.52
N ASN A 227 5.40 -9.69 21.21
CA ASN A 227 4.21 -10.24 20.58
C ASN A 227 3.47 -9.20 19.73
N GLN A 228 3.31 -7.97 20.22
CA GLN A 228 2.68 -6.89 19.47
C GLN A 228 3.45 -6.54 18.19
N GLU A 229 4.77 -6.44 18.25
CA GLU A 229 5.61 -6.17 17.08
C GLU A 229 5.56 -7.33 16.06
N LEU A 230 5.56 -8.57 16.55
CA LEU A 230 5.41 -9.75 15.70
C LEU A 230 4.05 -9.75 14.99
N ILE A 231 2.96 -9.46 15.71
CA ILE A 231 1.60 -9.39 15.16
C ILE A 231 1.51 -8.29 14.10
N LYS A 232 2.08 -7.10 14.35
CA LYS A 232 2.10 -6.01 13.36
C LYS A 232 2.79 -6.45 12.07
N LYS A 233 3.95 -7.07 12.15
CA LYS A 233 4.67 -7.58 10.98
C LYS A 233 3.91 -8.71 10.30
N ARG A 234 3.20 -9.55 11.05
CA ARG A 234 2.34 -10.60 10.50
C ARG A 234 1.18 -9.98 9.72
N ALA A 235 0.56 -8.92 10.19
CA ALA A 235 -0.49 -8.20 9.47
C ALA A 235 0.02 -7.61 8.14
N VAL A 236 1.25 -7.07 8.13
CA VAL A 236 1.92 -6.61 6.90
C VAL A 236 2.09 -7.77 5.91
N TYR A 237 2.63 -8.91 6.36
CA TYR A 237 2.77 -10.10 5.52
C TYR A 237 1.42 -10.57 4.96
N ASP A 238 0.39 -10.69 5.81
CA ASP A 238 -0.93 -11.18 5.41
C ASP A 238 -1.62 -10.23 4.42
N TYR A 239 -1.43 -8.92 4.54
CA TYR A 239 -1.91 -7.95 3.56
C TYR A 239 -1.27 -8.17 2.19
N PHE A 240 0.07 -8.28 2.12
CA PHE A 240 0.76 -8.50 0.86
C PHE A 240 0.42 -9.87 0.26
N LYS A 241 0.40 -10.92 1.08
CA LYS A 241 0.01 -12.27 0.64
C LYS A 241 -1.41 -12.27 0.03
N THR A 242 -2.37 -11.69 0.74
CA THR A 242 -3.78 -11.65 0.30
C THR A 242 -3.92 -10.86 -1.00
N THR A 243 -3.26 -9.72 -1.09
CA THR A 243 -3.27 -8.87 -2.29
C THR A 243 -2.68 -9.61 -3.49
N MET A 244 -1.52 -10.25 -3.33
CA MET A 244 -0.88 -11.04 -4.40
C MET A 244 -1.71 -12.26 -4.81
N LYS A 245 -2.35 -12.94 -3.86
CA LYS A 245 -3.25 -14.07 -4.18
C LYS A 245 -4.46 -13.63 -5.01
N LEU A 246 -5.06 -12.49 -4.67
CA LEU A 246 -6.18 -11.95 -5.45
C LEU A 246 -5.73 -11.49 -6.83
N TYR A 247 -4.59 -10.78 -6.91
CA TYR A 247 -4.00 -10.34 -8.17
C TYR A 247 -3.73 -11.50 -9.14
N LYS A 248 -3.16 -12.60 -8.66
CA LYS A 248 -2.87 -13.79 -9.49
C LYS A 248 -4.11 -14.46 -10.08
N LYS A 249 -5.30 -14.21 -9.51
CA LYS A 249 -6.59 -14.69 -10.05
C LYS A 249 -7.11 -13.82 -11.19
N MET A 250 -6.56 -12.59 -11.39
CA MET A 250 -7.10 -11.58 -12.31
C MET A 250 -6.09 -11.22 -13.39
N ASP A 251 -6.05 -11.97 -14.50
CA ASP A 251 -5.22 -11.66 -15.66
C ASP A 251 -5.92 -10.68 -16.60
N THR A 252 -5.84 -9.40 -16.26
CA THR A 252 -6.49 -8.31 -17.02
C THR A 252 -6.04 -8.27 -18.49
N PHE A 253 -4.77 -8.57 -18.77
CA PHE A 253 -4.29 -8.59 -20.15
C PHE A 253 -4.97 -9.69 -20.96
N GLU A 254 -5.07 -10.89 -20.42
CA GLU A 254 -5.71 -12.01 -21.12
C GLU A 254 -7.23 -11.77 -21.26
N ILE A 255 -7.89 -11.18 -20.26
CA ILE A 255 -9.29 -10.75 -20.33
C ILE A 255 -9.52 -9.83 -21.54
N LEU A 256 -8.74 -8.76 -21.66
CA LEU A 256 -8.84 -7.81 -22.76
C LEU A 256 -8.53 -8.46 -24.11
N LYS A 257 -7.48 -9.28 -24.16
CA LYS A 257 -7.03 -9.97 -25.37
C LYS A 257 -8.08 -10.93 -25.93
N GLN A 258 -8.82 -11.64 -25.07
CA GLN A 258 -9.94 -12.53 -25.51
C GLN A 258 -11.03 -11.78 -26.25
N SER A 259 -11.17 -10.49 -26.05
CA SER A 259 -12.08 -9.60 -26.79
C SER A 259 -11.38 -8.83 -27.91
N GLY A 260 -10.14 -9.21 -28.29
CA GLY A 260 -9.38 -8.57 -29.36
C GLY A 260 -8.79 -7.19 -29.00
N ILE A 261 -8.78 -6.85 -27.68
CA ILE A 261 -8.17 -5.62 -27.17
C ILE A 261 -6.73 -5.93 -26.77
N VAL A 262 -5.80 -5.48 -27.60
CA VAL A 262 -4.37 -5.73 -27.44
C VAL A 262 -3.58 -4.43 -27.62
N PRO A 263 -2.40 -4.30 -27.00
CA PRO A 263 -1.57 -3.12 -27.16
C PRO A 263 -1.23 -2.85 -28.64
N SER A 264 -1.34 -1.57 -29.04
CA SER A 264 -1.04 -1.10 -30.38
C SER A 264 -0.58 0.35 -30.36
N GLU A 265 0.33 0.71 -31.27
CA GLU A 265 0.75 2.10 -31.44
C GLU A 265 -0.33 2.91 -32.18
N ASP A 266 -1.12 2.29 -33.04
CA ASP A 266 -2.02 2.95 -33.98
C ASP A 266 -3.51 2.70 -33.68
N LYS A 267 -3.86 1.50 -33.18
CA LYS A 267 -5.24 1.11 -32.90
C LYS A 267 -5.74 1.77 -31.63
N THR A 268 -6.96 2.30 -31.69
CA THR A 268 -7.69 2.80 -30.51
C THR A 268 -8.94 1.97 -30.28
N TYR A 269 -9.50 2.09 -29.09
CA TYR A 269 -10.68 1.37 -28.64
C TYR A 269 -11.71 2.36 -28.10
N THR A 270 -12.97 1.96 -28.12
CA THR A 270 -14.03 2.69 -27.46
C THR A 270 -14.11 2.31 -25.97
N ARG A 271 -14.72 3.17 -25.17
CA ARG A 271 -15.00 2.88 -23.77
C ARG A 271 -15.90 1.65 -23.61
N GLU A 272 -16.86 1.49 -24.52
CA GLU A 272 -17.79 0.38 -24.55
C GLU A 272 -17.06 -0.95 -24.80
N GLU A 273 -16.20 -1.04 -25.83
CA GLU A 273 -15.42 -2.23 -26.11
C GLU A 273 -14.59 -2.68 -24.88
N ILE A 274 -13.93 -1.74 -24.20
CA ILE A 274 -13.14 -2.04 -23.01
C ILE A 274 -14.05 -2.48 -21.85
N SER A 275 -15.16 -1.77 -21.62
CA SER A 275 -16.11 -2.11 -20.55
C SER A 275 -16.69 -3.51 -20.72
N GLU A 276 -17.13 -3.85 -21.90
CA GLU A 276 -17.73 -5.17 -22.22
C GLU A 276 -16.68 -6.29 -22.08
N ALA A 277 -15.44 -6.05 -22.51
CA ALA A 277 -14.36 -7.00 -22.37
C ALA A 277 -14.06 -7.30 -20.89
N LEU A 278 -13.92 -6.24 -20.09
CA LEU A 278 -13.62 -6.36 -18.66
C LEU A 278 -14.79 -7.04 -17.91
N LYS A 279 -16.02 -6.62 -18.19
CA LYS A 279 -17.23 -7.18 -17.60
C LYS A 279 -17.34 -8.68 -17.85
N LYS A 280 -17.16 -9.11 -19.10
CA LYS A 280 -17.19 -10.53 -19.50
C LYS A 280 -16.14 -11.37 -18.77
N GLY A 281 -14.98 -10.81 -18.44
CA GLY A 281 -13.92 -11.49 -17.70
C GLY A 281 -14.03 -11.36 -16.17
N PHE A 282 -15.08 -10.69 -15.66
CA PHE A 282 -15.29 -10.44 -14.24
C PHE A 282 -16.75 -10.78 -13.80
N ASP A 283 -17.15 -12.01 -14.01
CA ASP A 283 -18.47 -12.54 -13.62
C ASP A 283 -19.65 -11.64 -14.02
N ASP A 284 -19.61 -11.04 -15.21
CA ASP A 284 -20.59 -10.07 -15.71
C ASP A 284 -20.80 -8.84 -14.81
N LYS A 285 -19.77 -8.45 -14.03
CA LYS A 285 -19.78 -7.26 -13.18
C LYS A 285 -19.08 -6.08 -13.86
N ASP A 286 -19.64 -4.89 -13.65
CA ASP A 286 -19.07 -3.66 -14.19
C ASP A 286 -17.71 -3.35 -13.53
N VAL A 287 -16.68 -3.16 -14.35
CA VAL A 287 -15.31 -2.86 -13.93
C VAL A 287 -15.00 -1.40 -14.22
N PHE A 288 -14.39 -0.71 -13.25
CA PHE A 288 -13.98 0.66 -13.45
C PHE A 288 -12.56 0.72 -14.02
N PHE A 289 -12.33 1.66 -14.94
CA PHE A 289 -11.00 1.89 -15.47
C PHE A 289 -10.75 3.37 -15.75
N LYS A 290 -9.49 3.74 -15.79
CA LYS A 290 -9.01 5.10 -16.02
C LYS A 290 -8.06 5.17 -17.19
N CYS A 291 -8.04 6.36 -17.81
CA CYS A 291 -7.04 6.76 -18.77
C CYS A 291 -6.12 7.83 -18.20
N ASP A 292 -4.89 7.87 -18.71
CA ASP A 292 -3.96 8.95 -18.45
C ASP A 292 -4.31 10.20 -19.29
N ARG A 293 -3.47 11.25 -19.16
CA ARG A 293 -3.62 12.50 -19.93
C ARG A 293 -3.46 12.36 -21.46
N ASN A 294 -2.96 11.21 -21.93
CA ASN A 294 -2.83 10.90 -23.36
C ASN A 294 -4.02 10.11 -23.88
N ASN A 295 -5.09 9.98 -23.13
CA ASN A 295 -6.23 9.09 -23.38
C ASN A 295 -5.81 7.61 -23.51
N ALA A 296 -4.73 7.21 -22.86
CA ALA A 296 -4.27 5.84 -22.85
C ALA A 296 -4.77 5.11 -21.61
N LEU A 297 -5.26 3.88 -21.80
CA LEU A 297 -5.64 2.98 -20.71
C LEU A 297 -4.49 2.85 -19.73
N ASN A 298 -4.74 3.12 -18.45
CA ASN A 298 -3.69 3.23 -17.44
C ASN A 298 -3.98 2.41 -16.19
N GLU A 299 -5.22 2.38 -15.71
CA GLU A 299 -5.57 1.73 -14.45
C GLU A 299 -6.92 1.03 -14.53
N ILE A 300 -7.02 -0.15 -13.89
CA ILE A 300 -8.23 -0.98 -13.81
C ILE A 300 -8.53 -1.25 -12.33
N TRP A 301 -9.80 -1.15 -11.92
CA TRP A 301 -10.28 -1.39 -10.55
C TRP A 301 -11.38 -2.44 -10.54
N TYR A 302 -11.12 -3.56 -9.88
CA TYR A 302 -12.07 -4.65 -9.66
C TYR A 302 -12.65 -4.56 -8.25
N PHE A 303 -13.97 -4.55 -8.15
CA PHE A 303 -14.68 -4.39 -6.88
C PHE A 303 -15.15 -5.74 -6.36
N HIS A 304 -14.92 -5.97 -5.07
CA HIS A 304 -15.30 -7.22 -4.41
C HIS A 304 -15.93 -6.96 -3.05
N LEU A 305 -16.79 -7.88 -2.61
CA LEU A 305 -17.15 -8.04 -1.20
C LEU A 305 -16.35 -9.21 -0.61
N VAL A 306 -16.23 -9.21 0.71
CA VAL A 306 -15.62 -10.33 1.44
C VAL A 306 -16.69 -11.31 1.86
N GLY A 307 -16.55 -12.57 1.45
CA GLY A 307 -17.41 -13.68 1.88
C GLY A 307 -16.96 -14.22 3.24
N GLN A 308 -17.92 -14.65 4.05
CA GLN A 308 -17.71 -15.34 5.32
C GLN A 308 -16.88 -14.55 6.37
N GLY A 309 -16.94 -13.22 6.35
CA GLY A 309 -16.57 -12.37 7.47
C GLY A 309 -15.19 -11.74 7.39
N SER A 310 -14.14 -12.44 7.76
CA SER A 310 -12.82 -11.86 7.91
C SER A 310 -11.92 -12.11 6.71
N VAL A 311 -11.23 -11.09 6.24
CA VAL A 311 -10.17 -11.20 5.23
C VAL A 311 -9.04 -12.12 5.71
N LEU A 312 -8.76 -12.12 7.01
CA LEU A 312 -7.71 -12.95 7.61
C LEU A 312 -8.08 -14.43 7.63
N LEU A 313 -9.35 -14.74 7.89
CA LEU A 313 -9.83 -16.13 7.99
C LEU A 313 -10.29 -16.71 6.66
N ASN A 314 -10.74 -15.84 5.75
CA ASN A 314 -11.34 -16.26 4.51
C ASN A 314 -11.06 -15.25 3.39
N GLU A 315 -10.25 -15.65 2.46
CA GLU A 315 -9.90 -14.85 1.28
C GLU A 315 -10.95 -14.97 0.15
N ALA A 316 -12.22 -15.25 0.48
CA ALA A 316 -13.31 -15.33 -0.49
C ALA A 316 -13.76 -13.93 -0.90
N PHE A 317 -13.15 -13.42 -1.95
CA PHE A 317 -13.56 -12.18 -2.61
C PHE A 317 -14.64 -12.49 -3.65
N VAL A 318 -15.80 -11.83 -3.51
CA VAL A 318 -16.95 -12.01 -4.40
C VAL A 318 -17.07 -10.80 -5.31
N PRO A 319 -16.98 -10.94 -6.63
CA PRO A 319 -17.11 -9.84 -7.58
C PRO A 319 -18.44 -9.09 -7.45
N ILE A 320 -18.37 -7.77 -7.50
CA ILE A 320 -19.55 -6.88 -7.55
C ILE A 320 -19.38 -5.79 -8.60
N ASP A 321 -20.49 -5.17 -8.98
CA ASP A 321 -20.46 -4.02 -9.87
C ASP A 321 -19.73 -2.84 -9.24
N SER A 322 -19.00 -2.11 -10.07
CA SER A 322 -18.31 -0.89 -9.65
C SER A 322 -19.29 0.18 -9.14
N PHE A 323 -19.01 0.79 -8.02
CA PHE A 323 -19.73 1.99 -7.55
C PHE A 323 -19.33 3.26 -8.32
N ARG A 324 -18.23 3.22 -9.06
CA ARG A 324 -17.76 4.34 -9.87
C ARG A 324 -18.44 4.32 -11.24
N LYS A 325 -19.34 5.28 -11.47
CA LYS A 325 -20.17 5.32 -12.69
C LYS A 325 -19.46 5.93 -13.92
N TYR A 326 -18.43 6.74 -13.70
CA TYR A 326 -17.84 7.54 -14.77
C TYR A 326 -16.33 7.36 -14.82
N SER A 327 -15.87 6.68 -15.87
CA SER A 327 -14.46 6.67 -16.24
C SER A 327 -14.05 8.06 -16.77
N ASN A 328 -12.82 8.48 -16.51
CA ASN A 328 -12.23 9.68 -17.13
C ASN A 328 -11.75 9.43 -18.56
N CYS A 329 -11.84 8.20 -19.05
CA CYS A 329 -11.52 7.88 -20.44
C CYS A 329 -12.51 8.54 -21.40
N PRO A 330 -12.09 8.96 -22.60
CA PRO A 330 -13.00 9.44 -23.63
C PRO A 330 -13.97 8.33 -24.08
N ILE A 331 -15.06 8.68 -24.76
CA ILE A 331 -16.03 7.69 -25.25
C ILE A 331 -15.40 6.79 -26.30
N ASP A 332 -14.52 7.36 -27.13
CA ASP A 332 -13.78 6.70 -28.20
C ASP A 332 -12.31 7.11 -28.17
N GLN A 333 -11.49 6.55 -29.06
CA GLN A 333 -10.07 6.88 -29.21
C GLN A 333 -9.24 6.66 -27.93
N ILE A 334 -9.55 5.61 -27.19
CA ILE A 334 -8.74 5.17 -26.07
C ILE A 334 -7.54 4.39 -26.63
N HIS A 335 -6.35 4.82 -26.29
CA HIS A 335 -5.13 4.13 -26.65
C HIS A 335 -4.83 3.00 -25.64
N PHE A 336 -4.30 1.89 -26.17
CA PHE A 336 -3.71 0.85 -25.34
C PHE A 336 -2.31 0.61 -25.89
N TYR A 337 -1.34 1.42 -25.42
CA TYR A 337 0.02 1.39 -25.96
C TYR A 337 0.81 0.19 -25.44
N PRO A 338 1.71 -0.38 -26.28
CA PRO A 338 2.64 -1.40 -25.80
C PRO A 338 3.62 -0.81 -24.78
N LYS A 339 4.10 -1.64 -23.85
CA LYS A 339 5.08 -1.19 -22.85
C LYS A 339 6.39 -0.76 -23.52
N GLY A 340 6.97 0.33 -23.01
CA GLY A 340 8.12 1.00 -23.62
C GLY A 340 7.78 1.93 -24.78
N TYR A 341 6.47 2.18 -25.04
CA TYR A 341 6.04 3.12 -26.08
C TYR A 341 6.48 4.54 -25.76
N LYS A 342 7.25 5.12 -26.66
CA LYS A 342 7.66 6.54 -26.61
C LYS A 342 6.91 7.29 -27.69
N LYS A 343 5.95 8.12 -27.30
CA LYS A 343 5.24 8.99 -28.22
C LYS A 343 6.26 9.80 -29.05
N LYS A 344 6.29 9.61 -30.38
CA LYS A 344 7.12 10.42 -31.27
C LYS A 344 6.70 11.88 -31.09
N ARG A 345 7.54 12.69 -30.47
CA ARG A 345 7.30 14.13 -30.35
C ARG A 345 7.33 14.73 -31.75
N PRO A 346 6.31 15.52 -32.19
CA PRO A 346 6.50 16.43 -33.29
C PRO A 346 7.63 17.38 -32.84
N GLY A 347 8.68 17.50 -33.65
CA GLY A 347 9.84 18.30 -33.27
C GLY A 347 9.44 19.70 -32.86
N ASN A 348 9.70 20.09 -31.68
CA ASN A 348 10.32 21.28 -31.15
C ASN A 348 10.06 21.45 -29.63
N GLY A 349 11.13 21.55 -28.88
CA GLY A 349 11.43 22.31 -27.67
C GLY A 349 10.33 22.47 -26.60
N GLY A 350 10.60 21.94 -25.41
CA GLY A 350 9.93 22.35 -24.20
C GLY A 350 9.77 21.17 -23.20
N GLY A 351 10.49 21.24 -22.09
CA GLY A 351 10.38 20.26 -21.01
C GLY A 351 8.95 19.98 -20.62
N GLY A 352 8.55 18.71 -20.72
CA GLY A 352 7.22 18.25 -20.36
C GLY A 352 6.94 18.52 -18.88
N ASN A 353 5.74 19.00 -18.61
CA ASN A 353 5.20 19.22 -17.28
C ASN A 353 4.72 17.86 -16.73
N ASP A 354 5.65 16.99 -16.34
CA ASP A 354 5.37 15.64 -15.84
C ASP A 354 4.63 15.70 -14.50
N GLY A 355 3.29 15.79 -14.53
CA GLY A 355 2.46 15.79 -13.32
C GLY A 355 2.70 16.98 -12.39
N LYS A 356 3.41 18.01 -12.83
CA LYS A 356 3.74 19.17 -12.00
C LYS A 356 2.48 19.95 -11.63
N VAL A 357 2.15 19.95 -10.35
CA VAL A 357 1.02 20.69 -9.77
C VAL A 357 1.34 22.17 -9.68
N GLY A 358 2.60 22.51 -9.42
CA GLY A 358 3.06 23.89 -9.36
C GLY A 358 4.48 24.02 -8.82
N THR A 359 4.96 25.27 -8.86
CA THR A 359 6.17 25.70 -8.15
C THR A 359 5.76 26.66 -7.05
N GLY A 360 6.34 26.52 -5.88
CA GLY A 360 6.00 27.36 -4.74
C GLY A 360 7.05 27.33 -3.64
N ALA A 361 6.74 27.97 -2.52
CA ALA A 361 7.49 27.87 -1.27
C ALA A 361 6.75 26.99 -0.26
N ILE A 362 7.47 26.33 0.62
CA ILE A 362 6.87 25.64 1.77
C ILE A 362 7.09 26.53 2.99
N ARG A 363 5.99 27.02 3.56
CA ARG A 363 5.99 27.96 4.69
C ARG A 363 5.51 27.26 5.96
N ILE A 364 6.00 27.75 7.09
CA ILE A 364 5.51 27.37 8.43
C ILE A 364 4.15 28.04 8.66
N SER A 365 3.16 27.25 9.08
CA SER A 365 1.86 27.70 9.50
C SER A 365 1.56 27.15 10.89
N SER A 366 1.26 28.02 11.84
CA SER A 366 0.89 27.59 13.19
C SER A 366 -0.54 28.01 13.51
N GLY A 367 -1.31 27.08 14.09
CA GLY A 367 -2.69 27.32 14.52
C GLY A 367 -2.82 28.04 15.86
N SER A 368 -1.73 28.33 16.57
CA SER A 368 -1.74 28.93 17.90
C SER A 368 -1.44 30.45 17.88
N LYS A 369 -1.81 31.13 18.97
CA LYS A 369 -1.68 32.61 19.17
C LYS A 369 -0.23 33.13 19.03
N ASN A 370 0.78 32.28 19.07
CA ASN A 370 2.17 32.63 18.78
C ASN A 370 2.48 32.18 17.36
N SER A 371 2.32 33.06 16.38
CA SER A 371 2.57 32.73 14.98
C SER A 371 4.06 32.41 14.74
N LEU A 372 4.38 31.13 14.70
CA LEU A 372 5.66 30.67 14.18
C LEU A 372 5.69 31.03 12.70
N GLY A 373 6.75 31.75 12.29
CA GLY A 373 6.92 32.15 10.90
C GLY A 373 8.14 31.50 10.28
N GLY A 374 8.31 31.69 8.98
CA GLY A 374 9.45 31.20 8.24
C GLY A 374 9.09 30.18 7.16
N PHE A 375 10.07 29.50 6.66
CA PHE A 375 9.95 28.64 5.51
C PHE A 375 10.92 27.44 5.58
N ILE A 376 10.67 26.45 4.74
CA ILE A 376 11.54 25.30 4.54
C ILE A 376 12.62 25.65 3.51
N THR A 377 13.86 25.37 3.86
CA THR A 377 15.02 25.57 2.96
C THR A 377 15.10 24.45 1.93
N ARG A 378 15.92 24.62 0.89
CA ARG A 378 16.15 23.58 -0.13
C ARG A 378 16.63 22.23 0.40
N LEU A 379 17.12 22.18 1.63
CA LEU A 379 17.59 20.96 2.30
C LEU A 379 16.55 20.31 3.23
N GLY A 380 15.33 20.87 3.32
CA GLY A 380 14.28 20.36 4.22
C GLY A 380 14.31 20.93 5.62
N ARG A 381 15.07 21.98 5.89
CA ARG A 381 15.24 22.58 7.22
C ARG A 381 14.44 23.86 7.38
N TRP A 382 13.99 24.14 8.60
CA TRP A 382 13.27 25.37 8.92
C TRP A 382 14.24 26.56 9.07
N MET A 383 13.87 27.70 8.50
CA MET A 383 14.54 28.99 8.65
C MET A 383 13.52 30.09 8.86
N SER A 384 13.77 31.00 9.84
CA SER A 384 12.83 32.08 10.19
C SER A 384 12.96 33.32 9.29
N LYS A 385 14.15 33.59 8.74
CA LYS A 385 14.45 34.78 7.89
C LYS A 385 15.43 34.42 6.78
N GLY A 386 15.16 34.93 5.58
CA GLY A 386 16.03 34.72 4.42
C GLY A 386 15.24 34.61 3.13
N THR A 387 15.87 34.04 2.09
CA THR A 387 15.23 33.80 0.79
C THR A 387 14.55 32.44 0.80
N GLU A 388 13.26 32.40 0.48
CA GLU A 388 12.49 31.17 0.37
C GLU A 388 13.04 30.26 -0.73
N ALA A 389 13.18 28.98 -0.44
CA ALA A 389 13.48 27.99 -1.45
C ALA A 389 12.26 27.71 -2.32
N LYS A 390 12.52 27.43 -3.61
CA LYS A 390 11.48 27.00 -4.53
C LYS A 390 11.40 25.48 -4.56
N PHE A 391 10.18 24.97 -4.46
CA PHE A 391 9.85 23.57 -4.55
C PHE A 391 8.93 23.34 -5.75
N ASP A 392 9.24 22.33 -6.53
CA ASP A 392 8.33 21.77 -7.51
C ASP A 392 7.52 20.66 -6.85
N VAL A 393 6.21 20.70 -6.98
CA VAL A 393 5.32 19.65 -6.50
C VAL A 393 4.75 18.92 -7.71
N PHE A 394 4.88 17.60 -7.69
CA PHE A 394 4.42 16.72 -8.75
C PHE A 394 3.36 15.79 -8.18
N LYS A 395 2.25 15.61 -8.87
CA LYS A 395 1.30 14.56 -8.52
C LYS A 395 1.94 13.22 -8.86
N SER A 396 2.05 12.35 -7.87
CA SER A 396 2.47 10.98 -8.13
C SER A 396 1.31 10.21 -8.76
N GLU A 397 1.61 9.14 -9.44
CA GLU A 397 0.59 8.30 -10.05
C GLU A 397 -0.23 7.56 -9.00
N PHE A 398 0.27 7.48 -7.77
CA PHE A 398 -0.42 6.92 -6.60
C PHE A 398 -1.40 7.89 -5.91
N GLY A 399 -1.63 9.07 -6.50
CA GLY A 399 -2.56 10.07 -5.96
C GLY A 399 -1.98 11.03 -4.93
N ASN A 400 -0.80 10.73 -4.36
CA ASN A 400 -0.04 11.61 -3.49
C ASN A 400 0.96 12.49 -4.27
N TYR A 401 1.85 13.19 -3.59
CA TYR A 401 2.70 14.21 -4.19
C TYR A 401 4.17 14.00 -3.88
N LEU A 402 5.00 14.14 -4.89
CA LEU A 402 6.44 14.25 -4.75
C LEU A 402 6.83 15.72 -4.65
N VAL A 403 7.68 16.05 -3.72
CA VAL A 403 8.18 17.39 -3.47
C VAL A 403 9.67 17.46 -3.81
N ARG A 404 10.05 18.39 -4.66
CA ARG A 404 11.44 18.51 -5.13
C ARG A 404 11.94 19.95 -4.98
N SER A 405 13.10 20.09 -4.36
CA SER A 405 13.87 21.33 -4.30
C SER A 405 15.02 21.34 -5.31
N SER A 406 15.85 22.39 -5.28
CA SER A 406 17.11 22.40 -6.01
C SER A 406 18.17 21.42 -5.48
N ALA A 407 18.02 20.91 -4.25
CA ALA A 407 18.89 19.91 -3.67
C ALA A 407 18.49 18.48 -4.03
N GLY A 408 17.25 18.27 -4.48
CA GLY A 408 16.70 16.98 -4.83
C GLY A 408 15.31 16.78 -4.29
N TYR A 409 14.81 15.54 -4.38
CA TYR A 409 13.53 15.15 -3.80
C TYR A 409 13.59 15.17 -2.28
N CYS A 410 12.43 15.47 -1.69
CA CYS A 410 12.29 15.49 -0.24
C CYS A 410 11.77 14.15 0.25
N SER A 411 12.26 13.73 1.43
CA SER A 411 11.85 12.49 2.09
C SER A 411 11.76 12.69 3.61
N VAL A 412 10.94 11.91 4.24
CA VAL A 412 10.90 11.71 5.70
C VAL A 412 11.81 10.53 5.99
N VAL A 413 12.90 10.74 6.70
CA VAL A 413 13.97 9.76 6.84
C VAL A 413 14.31 9.42 8.29
N GLY A 414 14.69 8.17 8.53
CA GLY A 414 15.11 7.64 9.82
C GLY A 414 13.98 7.54 10.86
N ASP A 415 14.29 6.96 12.00
CA ASP A 415 13.36 6.76 13.12
C ASP A 415 12.82 8.09 13.67
N SER A 416 13.65 9.14 13.61
CA SER A 416 13.24 10.50 13.99
C SER A 416 12.26 11.16 13.00
N LYS A 417 11.97 10.53 11.85
CA LYS A 417 11.12 11.09 10.81
C LYS A 417 11.55 12.48 10.32
N GLU A 418 12.85 12.72 10.17
CA GLU A 418 13.40 14.02 9.75
C GLU A 418 13.09 14.31 8.28
N LEU A 419 12.61 15.52 7.98
CA LEU A 419 12.41 16.00 6.61
C LEU A 419 13.76 16.36 5.98
N LYS A 420 14.16 15.66 4.94
CA LYS A 420 15.39 15.92 4.17
C LYS A 420 15.11 16.00 2.67
N CYS A 421 15.74 16.95 2.00
CA CYS A 421 15.73 17.05 0.54
C CYS A 421 17.14 16.89 0.01
N SER A 422 17.41 15.82 -0.74
CA SER A 422 18.75 15.43 -1.19
C SER A 422 18.71 14.56 -2.45
N GLY A 423 19.86 14.07 -2.91
CA GLY A 423 19.95 13.08 -3.99
C GLY A 423 19.95 13.64 -5.42
N GLY A 424 19.93 14.97 -5.57
CA GLY A 424 19.93 15.61 -6.89
C GLY A 424 18.57 15.61 -7.58
N ARG A 425 18.46 16.35 -8.70
CA ARG A 425 17.16 16.62 -9.34
C ARG A 425 16.51 15.43 -10.03
N ASN A 426 17.26 14.40 -10.39
CA ASN A 426 16.80 13.28 -11.19
C ASN A 426 16.66 11.98 -10.38
N ASN A 427 17.07 11.96 -9.11
CA ASN A 427 16.94 10.78 -8.28
C ASN A 427 15.64 10.84 -7.47
N LYS A 428 14.63 10.08 -7.91
CA LYS A 428 13.35 9.92 -7.23
C LYS A 428 13.37 8.79 -6.19
N ASN A 429 14.42 7.98 -6.18
CA ASN A 429 14.53 6.80 -5.32
C ASN A 429 14.50 7.21 -3.85
N GLY A 430 13.62 6.62 -3.07
CA GLY A 430 13.41 6.91 -1.65
C GLY A 430 12.69 8.24 -1.37
N ALA A 431 12.11 8.90 -2.40
CA ALA A 431 11.33 10.10 -2.19
C ALA A 431 10.00 9.79 -1.51
N THR A 432 9.75 10.42 -0.36
CA THR A 432 8.47 10.28 0.34
C THR A 432 7.31 10.83 -0.50
N GLN A 433 6.22 10.11 -0.50
CA GLN A 433 4.95 10.57 -1.06
C GLN A 433 4.18 11.33 0.01
N PHE A 434 4.06 12.64 -0.20
CA PHE A 434 3.37 13.55 0.71
C PHE A 434 1.89 13.67 0.34
N GLU A 435 1.03 13.87 1.33
CA GLU A 435 -0.30 14.39 1.12
C GLU A 435 -0.26 15.90 0.93
N LEU A 436 -1.02 16.40 -0.03
CA LEU A 436 -1.24 17.83 -0.22
C LEU A 436 -2.74 18.12 -0.24
N ASN A 437 -3.22 18.85 0.76
CA ASN A 437 -4.56 19.37 0.71
C ASN A 437 -4.60 20.51 -0.33
N GLU A 438 -5.13 20.24 -1.52
CA GLU A 438 -5.12 21.19 -2.64
C GLU A 438 -5.92 22.49 -2.34
N LYS A 439 -6.89 22.44 -1.40
CA LYS A 439 -7.68 23.62 -1.01
C LYS A 439 -6.94 24.52 -0.03
N THR A 440 -6.25 23.94 0.94
CA THR A 440 -5.58 24.68 2.02
C THR A 440 -4.08 24.84 1.81
N GLY A 441 -3.48 23.97 0.98
CA GLY A 441 -2.04 23.90 0.71
C GLY A 441 -1.26 23.14 1.80
N HIS A 442 -1.90 22.56 2.79
CA HIS A 442 -1.18 21.85 3.86
C HIS A 442 -0.54 20.57 3.34
N LEU A 443 0.72 20.37 3.75
CA LEU A 443 1.56 19.24 3.38
C LEU A 443 1.67 18.28 4.56
N GLY A 444 1.27 17.03 4.35
CA GLY A 444 1.26 15.95 5.34
C GLY A 444 2.03 14.71 4.89
N TYR A 445 2.12 13.74 5.79
CA TYR A 445 2.66 12.41 5.56
C TYR A 445 1.99 11.42 6.51
N GLY A 446 1.63 10.22 6.00
CA GLY A 446 1.01 9.18 6.81
C GLY A 446 -0.30 9.61 7.48
N GLY A 447 -1.14 10.37 6.77
CA GLY A 447 -2.42 10.87 7.28
C GLY A 447 -2.33 12.03 8.27
N GLN A 448 -1.14 12.50 8.62
CA GLN A 448 -0.92 13.57 9.59
C GLN A 448 -0.30 14.80 8.94
N TYR A 449 -0.74 15.99 9.36
CA TYR A 449 -0.26 17.27 8.87
C TYR A 449 0.58 18.03 9.92
N SER A 450 0.81 17.39 11.06
CA SER A 450 1.62 17.94 12.16
C SER A 450 3.11 17.75 11.90
N TRP A 451 3.89 18.78 12.15
CA TRP A 451 5.34 18.81 12.07
C TRP A 451 5.88 19.52 13.29
N HIS A 452 7.13 19.21 13.67
CA HIS A 452 7.76 19.89 14.79
C HIS A 452 9.25 20.13 14.55
N SER A 453 9.84 20.92 15.42
CA SER A 453 11.29 21.15 15.51
C SER A 453 11.67 21.38 16.98
N ASP A 454 12.80 20.82 17.39
CA ASP A 454 13.30 20.95 18.76
C ASP A 454 13.89 22.34 19.06
N ALA A 455 14.14 23.16 18.03
CA ALA A 455 14.74 24.46 18.17
C ALA A 455 14.14 25.50 17.22
N TYR A 456 13.85 26.69 17.74
CA TYR A 456 13.46 27.84 16.92
C TYR A 456 14.70 28.41 16.18
N PRO A 457 14.68 28.52 14.84
CA PRO A 457 15.81 29.05 14.08
C PRO A 457 15.93 30.57 14.29
N ARG A 458 17.02 31.02 14.89
CA ARG A 458 17.30 32.46 15.07
C ARG A 458 18.11 33.01 13.90
N GLY A 459 17.62 34.07 13.29
CA GLY A 459 18.29 34.75 12.18
C GLY A 459 18.47 33.84 10.95
N ARG A 460 19.72 33.49 10.60
CA ARG A 460 20.05 32.60 9.48
C ARG A 460 20.31 31.15 9.90
N GLN A 461 20.11 30.82 11.16
CA GLN A 461 20.21 29.42 11.61
C GLN A 461 19.10 28.57 10.97
N GLN A 462 19.40 27.28 10.79
CA GLN A 462 18.48 26.30 10.25
C GLN A 462 18.25 25.20 11.28
N SER A 463 16.99 24.90 11.56
CA SER A 463 16.58 23.83 12.48
C SER A 463 16.10 22.62 11.71
N ALA A 464 16.34 21.43 12.22
CA ALA A 464 15.76 20.20 11.69
C ALA A 464 14.23 20.24 11.83
N VAL A 465 13.55 19.60 10.92
CA VAL A 465 12.08 19.47 10.91
C VAL A 465 11.74 17.99 10.93
N TYR A 466 10.85 17.62 11.82
CA TYR A 466 10.41 16.25 12.00
C TYR A 466 8.91 16.13 11.78
N HIS A 467 8.47 15.00 11.26
CA HIS A 467 7.06 14.71 11.06
C HIS A 467 6.43 14.19 12.36
N GLY A 468 5.19 14.60 12.62
CA GLY A 468 4.42 14.25 13.80
C GLY A 468 4.43 15.34 14.89
N PRO A 469 3.69 15.15 15.99
CA PRO A 469 3.77 16.01 17.16
C PRO A 469 5.15 15.84 17.83
N GLY A 470 5.66 16.89 18.45
CA GLY A 470 6.87 16.79 19.26
C GLY A 470 6.60 16.09 20.59
N ASP A 471 7.54 15.28 21.03
CA ASP A 471 7.43 14.50 22.27
C ASP A 471 7.70 15.32 23.54
N ASP A 472 8.21 16.54 23.41
CA ASP A 472 8.58 17.42 24.50
C ASP A 472 7.70 18.68 24.54
N ASP A 473 7.35 19.15 25.75
CA ASP A 473 6.68 20.44 25.99
C ASP A 473 7.45 21.65 25.42
N ASN A 474 8.71 21.46 25.06
CA ASN A 474 9.60 22.45 24.45
C ASN A 474 9.65 22.40 22.91
N ALA A 475 9.03 21.42 22.28
CA ALA A 475 9.03 21.30 20.81
C ALA A 475 8.13 22.36 20.16
N TYR A 476 8.60 22.96 19.09
CA TYR A 476 7.83 23.90 18.27
C TYR A 476 6.97 23.13 17.28
N SER A 477 5.70 22.96 17.57
CA SER A 477 4.73 22.29 16.69
C SER A 477 4.11 23.27 15.69
N PHE A 478 3.98 22.84 14.43
CA PHE A 478 3.46 23.64 13.32
C PHE A 478 2.94 22.76 12.18
N GLU A 479 2.35 23.38 11.18
CA GLU A 479 1.99 22.75 9.91
C GLU A 479 2.86 23.30 8.77
N LEU A 480 3.09 22.51 7.75
CA LEU A 480 3.76 22.94 6.51
C LEU A 480 2.72 23.29 5.47
N LYS A 481 2.85 24.46 4.84
CA LYS A 481 1.94 24.95 3.82
C LYS A 481 2.67 25.24 2.52
N PHE A 482 2.31 24.55 1.46
CA PHE A 482 2.77 24.85 0.11
C PHE A 482 2.05 26.08 -0.42
N ALA A 483 2.79 27.17 -0.57
CA ALA A 483 2.33 28.42 -1.15
C ALA A 483 2.72 28.45 -2.62
N LYS A 484 1.78 28.11 -3.51
CA LYS A 484 1.99 28.10 -4.96
C LYS A 484 2.26 29.51 -5.49
N LEU A 485 3.28 29.64 -6.32
CA LEU A 485 3.68 30.90 -6.94
C LEU A 485 3.14 31.02 -8.38
N TYR A 486 3.13 29.88 -9.13
CA TYR A 486 2.59 29.78 -10.49
C TYR A 486 2.41 28.33 -10.91
#